data_98f96b45e24e4e2bb6bc6347290048dd
#
_entry.id   98f96b45e24e4e2bb6bc6347290048dd
#
_cell.length_a   1.000
_cell.length_b   1.000
_cell.length_c   1.000
_cell.angle_alpha   90.00
_cell.angle_beta   90.00
_cell.angle_gamma   90.00
#
_symmetry.space_group_name_H-M   'P 1'
#
loop_
_entity.id
_entity.type
_entity.pdbx_description
1 polymer ?
#
loop_
_entity_poly.entity_id
_entity_poly.type
_entity_poly.pdbx_seq_one_letter_code
_entity_poly.pdbx_strand_id
1 'polypeptide(L)'
;MGEERAWQALEQSALQAAAVCFASTDEYLLETAANRLSAFLQQQWDDTELTSIAGEEFTLEEAVLAAGTISFFSTRRIIRINRLQLSALSDKELTEFCALLQDTENAVFLLTLLYKSPKDRKSKKMAQLEAAVRQSGCWMDLAAPQGSGLK
;
A
#
# COMPACT_ATOMS: atom_id res chain seq x y z
N MET A 1 7.79 19.14 11.19
CA MET A 1 6.81 19.12 12.28
C MET A 1 5.52 18.51 11.83
N GLY A 2 4.79 19.13 10.91
CA GLY A 2 3.55 18.55 10.41
C GLY A 2 3.75 17.20 9.73
N GLU A 3 4.88 17.07 9.04
CA GLU A 3 5.18 15.84 8.33
C GLU A 3 5.38 14.66 9.28
N GLU A 4 6.10 14.90 10.37
CA GLU A 4 6.33 13.83 11.33
C GLU A 4 5.04 13.44 12.06
N ARG A 5 4.18 14.41 12.33
CA ARG A 5 2.87 14.13 12.93
C ARG A 5 2.01 13.30 12.00
N ALA A 6 2.05 13.61 10.70
CA ALA A 6 1.31 12.84 9.70
C ALA A 6 1.80 11.40 9.68
N TRP A 7 3.12 11.20 9.79
CA TRP A 7 3.69 9.86 9.82
C TRP A 7 3.27 9.10 11.07
N GLN A 8 3.30 9.76 12.22
CA GLN A 8 2.89 9.10 13.47
C GLN A 8 1.43 8.70 13.42
N ALA A 9 0.57 9.56 12.88
CA ALA A 9 -0.84 9.25 12.73
C ALA A 9 -1.04 8.07 11.78
N LEU A 10 -0.32 8.07 10.67
CA LEU A 10 -0.38 6.97 9.72
C LEU A 10 0.05 5.66 10.35
N GLU A 11 1.16 5.67 11.07
CA GLU A 11 1.68 4.47 11.70
C GLU A 11 0.68 3.89 12.70
N GLN A 12 0.07 4.74 13.50
CA GLN A 12 -0.93 4.27 14.46
C GLN A 12 -2.17 3.71 13.76
N SER A 13 -2.62 4.38 12.72
CA SER A 13 -3.78 3.90 11.96
C SER A 13 -3.47 2.58 11.26
N ALA A 14 -2.25 2.41 10.79
CA ALA A 14 -1.85 1.21 10.06
C ALA A 14 -1.93 -0.05 10.93
N LEU A 15 -1.84 0.10 12.23
CA LEU A 15 -1.92 -1.06 13.12
C LEU A 15 -3.27 -1.77 13.04
N GLN A 16 -4.31 -1.08 12.58
CA GLN A 16 -5.64 -1.64 12.46
C GLN A 16 -6.15 -1.65 11.02
N ALA A 17 -5.33 -1.21 10.08
CA ALA A 17 -5.73 -1.10 8.70
C ALA A 17 -5.59 -2.42 7.97
N ALA A 18 -6.48 -2.66 7.01
CA ALA A 18 -6.34 -3.79 6.09
C ALA A 18 -5.47 -3.42 4.89
N ALA A 19 -5.34 -2.13 4.60
CA ALA A 19 -4.55 -1.67 3.47
C ALA A 19 -3.96 -0.30 3.76
N VAL A 20 -2.73 -0.09 3.30
CA VAL A 20 -2.07 1.21 3.33
C VAL A 20 -1.45 1.42 1.96
N CYS A 21 -1.65 2.58 1.38
CA CYS A 21 -1.13 2.88 0.06
C CYS A 21 -0.38 4.21 0.06
N PHE A 22 0.79 4.20 -0.56
CA PHE A 22 1.55 5.41 -0.83
C PHE A 22 1.57 5.64 -2.33
N ALA A 23 1.29 6.86 -2.76
CA ALA A 23 1.31 7.22 -4.17
C ALA A 23 2.25 8.40 -4.38
N SER A 24 3.07 8.35 -5.42
CA SER A 24 4.03 9.42 -5.69
C SER A 24 4.55 9.32 -7.12
N THR A 25 5.15 10.41 -7.58
CA THR A 25 5.91 10.43 -8.82
C THR A 25 7.39 10.10 -8.58
N ASP A 26 7.78 9.94 -7.32
CA ASP A 26 9.17 9.70 -6.94
C ASP A 26 9.32 8.30 -6.33
N GLU A 27 10.01 7.44 -7.07
CA GLU A 27 10.20 6.05 -6.65
C GLU A 27 10.95 5.94 -5.32
N TYR A 28 11.93 6.83 -5.10
CA TYR A 28 12.70 6.80 -3.86
C TYR A 28 11.81 7.08 -2.65
N LEU A 29 10.90 8.05 -2.77
CA LEU A 29 9.97 8.35 -1.68
C LEU A 29 9.06 7.17 -1.38
N LEU A 30 8.59 6.49 -2.43
CA LEU A 30 7.72 5.32 -2.25
C LEU A 30 8.46 4.22 -1.51
N GLU A 31 9.68 3.92 -1.94
CA GLU A 31 10.45 2.86 -1.32
C GLU A 31 10.79 3.19 0.12
N THR A 32 11.21 4.41 0.37
CA THR A 32 11.53 4.86 1.72
C THR A 32 10.34 4.77 2.65
N ALA A 33 9.17 5.22 2.16
CA ALA A 33 7.94 5.17 2.95
C ALA A 33 7.53 3.75 3.27
N ALA A 34 7.56 2.87 2.26
CA ALA A 34 7.17 1.49 2.46
C ALA A 34 8.13 0.77 3.41
N ASN A 35 9.43 1.05 3.29
CA ASN A 35 10.41 0.46 4.20
C ASN A 35 10.19 0.93 5.64
N ARG A 36 9.91 2.22 5.81
CA ARG A 36 9.67 2.77 7.15
C ARG A 36 8.44 2.13 7.80
N LEU A 37 7.35 2.03 7.05
CA LEU A 37 6.12 1.47 7.61
C LEU A 37 6.26 -0.02 7.87
N SER A 38 6.90 -0.77 6.96
CA SER A 38 7.15 -2.20 7.17
C SER A 38 7.93 -2.44 8.45
N ALA A 39 8.99 -1.66 8.66
CA ALA A 39 9.82 -1.80 9.85
C ALA A 39 9.02 -1.51 11.12
N PHE A 40 8.20 -0.46 11.07
CA PHE A 40 7.37 -0.10 12.22
C PHE A 40 6.40 -1.23 12.56
N LEU A 41 5.71 -1.77 11.56
CA LEU A 41 4.74 -2.84 11.79
C LEU A 41 5.41 -4.10 12.31
N GLN A 42 6.58 -4.43 11.79
CA GLN A 42 7.31 -5.62 12.24
C GLN A 42 7.80 -5.47 13.68
N GLN A 43 8.01 -4.25 14.13
CA GLN A 43 8.38 -4.00 15.53
C GLN A 43 7.18 -4.09 16.47
N GLN A 44 5.99 -3.75 15.96
CA GLN A 44 4.78 -3.74 16.78
C GLN A 44 4.15 -5.10 16.93
N TRP A 45 4.33 -5.96 15.95
CA TRP A 45 3.70 -7.28 15.93
C TRP A 45 4.76 -8.37 16.04
N ASP A 46 4.52 -9.32 16.94
CA ASP A 46 5.39 -10.48 17.07
C ASP A 46 5.09 -11.47 15.94
N ASP A 47 6.11 -12.17 15.50
CA ASP A 47 5.98 -13.24 14.49
C ASP A 47 5.29 -12.79 13.21
N THR A 48 5.63 -11.59 12.75
CA THR A 48 5.06 -11.02 11.55
C THR A 48 5.76 -11.58 10.31
N GLU A 49 4.98 -12.07 9.36
CA GLU A 49 5.51 -12.49 8.07
C GLU A 49 5.40 -11.34 7.07
N LEU A 50 6.45 -11.14 6.31
CA LEU A 50 6.46 -10.13 5.25
C LEU A 50 6.61 -10.82 3.91
N THR A 51 5.62 -10.64 3.03
CA THR A 51 5.67 -11.12 1.66
C THR A 51 5.80 -9.90 0.76
N SER A 52 6.78 -9.91 -0.13
CA SER A 52 7.03 -8.79 -1.03
C SER A 52 6.82 -9.25 -2.47
N ILE A 53 5.98 -8.52 -3.20
CA ILE A 53 5.65 -8.82 -4.60
C ILE A 53 5.99 -7.61 -5.45
N ALA A 54 6.77 -7.82 -6.51
CA ALA A 54 7.04 -6.75 -7.46
C ALA A 54 5.77 -6.47 -8.27
N GLY A 55 5.45 -5.20 -8.46
CA GLY A 55 4.23 -4.82 -9.16
C GLY A 55 4.16 -5.35 -10.58
N GLU A 56 5.30 -5.48 -11.24
CA GLU A 56 5.36 -6.00 -12.60
C GLU A 56 5.11 -7.51 -12.67
N GLU A 57 5.25 -8.21 -11.55
CA GLU A 57 4.97 -9.64 -11.47
C GLU A 57 3.67 -9.95 -10.74
N PHE A 58 2.99 -8.91 -10.30
CA PHE A 58 1.77 -9.06 -9.51
C PHE A 58 0.62 -9.64 -10.33
N THR A 59 -0.08 -10.62 -9.74
CA THR A 59 -1.35 -11.11 -10.26
C THR A 59 -2.35 -11.10 -9.12
N LEU A 60 -3.63 -10.95 -9.48
CA LEU A 60 -4.69 -10.99 -8.49
C LEU A 60 -4.69 -12.34 -7.75
N GLU A 61 -4.42 -13.41 -8.47
CA GLU A 61 -4.35 -14.75 -7.88
C GLU A 61 -3.31 -14.83 -6.78
N GLU A 62 -2.15 -14.22 -7.01
CA GLU A 62 -1.10 -14.16 -6.01
C GLU A 62 -1.54 -13.45 -4.75
N ALA A 63 -2.24 -12.32 -4.91
CA ALA A 63 -2.74 -11.56 -3.77
C ALA A 63 -3.76 -12.37 -2.97
N VAL A 64 -4.66 -13.06 -3.67
CA VAL A 64 -5.66 -13.91 -3.02
C VAL A 64 -4.99 -15.01 -2.23
N LEU A 65 -4.00 -15.66 -2.82
CA LEU A 65 -3.27 -16.73 -2.13
C LEU A 65 -2.53 -16.22 -0.91
N ALA A 66 -1.85 -15.08 -1.05
CA ALA A 66 -1.09 -14.51 0.07
C ALA A 66 -2.02 -14.14 1.22
N ALA A 67 -3.17 -13.54 0.91
CA ALA A 67 -4.12 -13.12 1.93
C ALA A 67 -4.83 -14.30 2.59
N GLY A 68 -5.05 -15.37 1.81
CA GLY A 68 -5.79 -16.52 2.29
C GLY A 68 -4.95 -17.60 2.97
N THR A 69 -3.63 -17.47 2.93
CA THR A 69 -2.77 -18.47 3.55
C THR A 69 -2.88 -18.40 5.07
N ILE A 70 -3.19 -19.54 5.66
CA ILE A 70 -3.30 -19.62 7.12
C ILE A 70 -1.93 -19.93 7.70
N SER A 71 -1.49 -19.11 8.65
CA SER A 71 -0.24 -19.35 9.34
C SER A 71 -0.55 -19.74 10.77
N PHE A 72 0.04 -20.84 11.22
CA PHE A 72 -0.14 -21.30 12.59
C PHE A 72 0.74 -20.52 13.57
N PHE A 73 1.72 -19.81 13.07
CA PHE A 73 2.73 -19.16 13.92
C PHE A 73 2.69 -17.65 13.86
N SER A 74 2.14 -17.06 12.80
CA SER A 74 2.10 -15.62 12.65
C SER A 74 0.76 -15.08 13.07
N THR A 75 0.79 -14.01 13.85
CA THR A 75 -0.43 -13.32 14.25
C THR A 75 -0.90 -12.35 13.18
N ARG A 76 0.03 -11.75 12.44
CA ARG A 76 -0.29 -10.81 11.37
C ARG A 76 0.68 -11.02 10.21
N ARG A 77 0.27 -10.54 9.06
CA ARG A 77 1.03 -10.68 7.83
C ARG A 77 1.06 -9.36 7.08
N ILE A 78 2.22 -9.01 6.55
CA ILE A 78 2.36 -7.83 5.70
C ILE A 78 2.54 -8.31 4.26
N ILE A 79 1.64 -7.90 3.37
CA ILE A 79 1.73 -8.23 1.96
C ILE A 79 2.09 -6.94 1.24
N ARG A 80 3.35 -6.80 0.86
CA ARG A 80 3.86 -5.60 0.25
C ARG A 80 3.89 -5.75 -1.26
N ILE A 81 3.20 -4.86 -1.97
CA ILE A 81 3.19 -4.86 -3.43
C ILE A 81 3.87 -3.57 -3.88
N ASN A 82 5.05 -3.72 -4.47
CA ASN A 82 5.90 -2.59 -4.84
C ASN A 82 5.62 -2.14 -6.26
N ARG A 83 5.23 -0.88 -6.40
CA ARG A 83 4.94 -0.27 -7.70
C ARG A 83 3.84 -1.03 -8.44
N LEU A 84 2.70 -1.17 -7.77
CA LEU A 84 1.54 -1.81 -8.36
C LEU A 84 1.15 -1.09 -9.65
N GLN A 85 0.96 -1.86 -10.72
CA GLN A 85 0.62 -1.30 -12.03
C GLN A 85 -0.87 -1.49 -12.29
N LEU A 86 -1.64 -0.45 -12.01
CA LEU A 86 -3.09 -0.52 -12.16
C LEU A 86 -3.51 -0.73 -13.62
N SER A 87 -2.73 -0.22 -14.57
CA SER A 87 -3.03 -0.40 -15.98
C SER A 87 -2.99 -1.86 -16.42
N ALA A 88 -2.30 -2.70 -15.67
CA ALA A 88 -2.22 -4.13 -15.98
C ALA A 88 -3.43 -4.91 -15.46
N LEU A 89 -4.26 -4.30 -14.65
CA LEU A 89 -5.46 -4.95 -14.11
C LEU A 89 -6.67 -4.57 -14.94
N SER A 90 -7.50 -5.56 -15.27
CA SER A 90 -8.79 -5.27 -15.92
C SER A 90 -9.71 -4.63 -14.87
N ASP A 91 -10.83 -4.05 -15.34
CA ASP A 91 -11.79 -3.46 -14.43
C ASP A 91 -12.33 -4.50 -13.45
N LYS A 92 -12.56 -5.72 -13.93
CA LYS A 92 -13.03 -6.79 -13.09
C LYS A 92 -11.99 -7.18 -12.03
N GLU A 93 -10.73 -7.31 -12.46
CA GLU A 93 -9.66 -7.65 -11.54
C GLU A 93 -9.46 -6.59 -10.48
N LEU A 94 -9.54 -5.32 -10.87
CA LEU A 94 -9.41 -4.24 -9.91
C LEU A 94 -10.55 -4.25 -8.90
N THR A 95 -11.77 -4.50 -9.35
CA THR A 95 -12.91 -4.60 -8.45
C THR A 95 -12.73 -5.73 -7.45
N GLU A 96 -12.25 -6.89 -7.93
CA GLU A 96 -11.98 -8.02 -7.04
C GLU A 96 -10.86 -7.72 -6.05
N PHE A 97 -9.82 -7.02 -6.51
CA PHE A 97 -8.72 -6.64 -5.62
C PHE A 97 -9.19 -5.68 -4.55
N CYS A 98 -10.02 -4.69 -4.92
CA CYS A 98 -10.57 -3.77 -3.95
C CYS A 98 -11.42 -4.48 -2.89
N ALA A 99 -12.18 -5.46 -3.31
CA ALA A 99 -12.98 -6.25 -2.37
C ALA A 99 -12.07 -7.04 -1.43
N LEU A 100 -10.98 -7.59 -1.94
CA LEU A 100 -10.01 -8.31 -1.14
C LEU A 100 -9.40 -7.42 -0.07
N LEU A 101 -9.09 -6.17 -0.41
CA LEU A 101 -8.52 -5.23 0.55
C LEU A 101 -9.46 -4.94 1.71
N GLN A 102 -10.76 -5.04 1.47
CA GLN A 102 -11.76 -4.75 2.50
C GLN A 102 -12.10 -5.96 3.35
N ASP A 103 -11.87 -7.16 2.84
CA ASP A 103 -12.25 -8.40 3.51
C ASP A 103 -11.11 -9.12 4.20
N THR A 104 -9.89 -8.66 4.04
CA THR A 104 -8.72 -9.36 4.56
C THR A 104 -8.59 -9.19 6.06
N GLU A 105 -8.42 -10.30 6.76
CA GLU A 105 -8.19 -10.29 8.19
C GLU A 105 -6.78 -10.77 8.48
N ASN A 106 -6.18 -10.26 9.54
CA ASN A 106 -4.85 -10.65 10.00
C ASN A 106 -3.75 -10.41 8.98
N ALA A 107 -4.01 -9.51 8.04
CA ALA A 107 -3.02 -9.12 7.06
C ALA A 107 -3.24 -7.66 6.70
N VAL A 108 -2.15 -6.99 6.32
CA VAL A 108 -2.23 -5.64 5.80
C VAL A 108 -1.55 -5.61 4.45
N PHE A 109 -2.23 -5.05 3.46
CA PHE A 109 -1.65 -4.82 2.16
C PHE A 109 -0.93 -3.47 2.17
N LEU A 110 0.35 -3.50 1.89
CA LEU A 110 1.15 -2.27 1.81
C LEU A 110 1.48 -2.04 0.35
N LEU A 111 0.84 -1.04 -0.24
CA LEU A 111 0.91 -0.78 -1.67
C LEU A 111 1.70 0.49 -1.95
N THR A 112 2.50 0.47 -3.00
CA THR A 112 3.07 1.69 -3.55
C THR A 112 2.65 1.84 -5.00
N LEU A 113 2.35 3.08 -5.39
CA LEU A 113 1.90 3.40 -6.74
C LEU A 113 2.77 4.52 -7.29
N LEU A 114 3.46 4.24 -8.37
CA LEU A 114 4.27 5.23 -9.06
C LEU A 114 3.46 5.74 -10.26
N TYR A 115 3.24 7.05 -10.33
CA TYR A 115 2.55 7.63 -11.48
C TYR A 115 3.42 8.73 -12.08
N LYS A 116 3.14 9.08 -13.34
CA LYS A 116 4.01 9.99 -14.07
C LYS A 116 3.50 11.42 -14.15
N SER A 117 2.19 11.60 -14.09
CA SER A 117 1.59 12.91 -14.30
C SER A 117 0.36 13.07 -13.43
N PRO A 118 -0.07 14.33 -13.20
CA PRO A 118 -1.33 14.56 -12.48
C PRO A 118 -2.54 13.87 -13.15
N LYS A 119 -2.50 13.73 -14.47
CA LYS A 119 -3.57 13.06 -15.19
C LYS A 119 -3.64 11.59 -14.80
N ASP A 120 -2.49 10.93 -14.70
CA ASP A 120 -2.44 9.53 -14.27
C ASP A 120 -2.98 9.38 -12.84
N ARG A 121 -2.65 10.34 -11.98
CA ARG A 121 -3.11 10.31 -10.58
C ARG A 121 -4.63 10.38 -10.50
N LYS A 122 -5.27 11.00 -11.49
CA LYS A 122 -6.72 11.19 -11.50
C LYS A 122 -7.46 10.16 -12.35
N SER A 123 -6.79 9.09 -12.75
CA SER A 123 -7.43 8.05 -13.54
C SER A 123 -8.55 7.37 -12.75
N LYS A 124 -9.50 6.75 -13.47
CA LYS A 124 -10.61 6.07 -12.83
C LYS A 124 -10.14 4.90 -11.96
N LYS A 125 -9.15 4.17 -12.42
CA LYS A 125 -8.62 3.04 -11.65
C LYS A 125 -7.96 3.53 -10.37
N MET A 126 -7.21 4.63 -10.44
CA MET A 126 -6.59 5.21 -9.27
C MET A 126 -7.64 5.66 -8.25
N ALA A 127 -8.70 6.31 -8.74
CA ALA A 127 -9.78 6.77 -7.86
C ALA A 127 -10.50 5.59 -7.21
N GLN A 128 -10.72 4.52 -7.96
CA GLN A 128 -11.38 3.33 -7.43
C GLN A 128 -10.54 2.69 -6.33
N LEU A 129 -9.24 2.56 -6.57
CA LEU A 129 -8.35 1.98 -5.57
C LEU A 129 -8.28 2.87 -4.33
N GLU A 130 -8.15 4.17 -4.53
CA GLU A 130 -8.08 5.10 -3.40
C GLU A 130 -9.31 5.01 -2.52
N ALA A 131 -10.49 4.96 -3.12
CA ALA A 131 -11.73 4.84 -2.35
C ALA A 131 -11.74 3.55 -1.52
N ALA A 132 -11.31 2.44 -2.10
CA ALA A 132 -11.28 1.17 -1.39
C ALA A 132 -10.27 1.19 -0.24
N VAL A 133 -9.07 1.74 -0.49
CA VAL A 133 -8.03 1.81 0.53
C VAL A 133 -8.48 2.70 1.69
N ARG A 134 -9.12 3.84 1.39
CA ARG A 134 -9.56 4.73 2.46
C ARG A 134 -10.66 4.13 3.31
N GLN A 135 -11.45 3.22 2.77
CA GLN A 135 -12.47 2.54 3.55
C GLN A 135 -11.89 1.55 4.55
N SER A 136 -10.79 0.92 4.20
CA SER A 136 -10.23 -0.15 5.02
C SER A 136 -8.86 0.19 5.61
N GLY A 137 -8.36 1.39 5.36
CA GLY A 137 -7.04 1.78 5.84
C GLY A 137 -6.66 3.20 5.50
N CYS A 138 -5.41 3.38 5.07
CA CYS A 138 -4.82 4.70 4.92
C CYS A 138 -4.24 4.91 3.52
N TRP A 139 -4.40 6.12 3.03
CA TRP A 139 -3.81 6.54 1.76
C TRP A 139 -2.98 7.79 1.99
N MET A 140 -1.75 7.80 1.51
CA MET A 140 -0.89 8.97 1.64
C MET A 140 -0.23 9.29 0.29
N ASP A 141 -0.45 10.50 -0.19
CA ASP A 141 0.25 11.01 -1.36
C ASP A 141 1.56 11.63 -0.90
N LEU A 142 2.65 11.22 -1.52
CA LEU A 142 3.98 11.73 -1.18
C LEU A 142 4.44 12.65 -2.29
N ALA A 143 4.79 13.87 -1.92
CA ALA A 143 5.26 14.85 -2.89
C ALA A 143 6.77 14.93 -2.86
N ALA A 144 7.38 14.89 -4.05
CA ALA A 144 8.80 15.10 -4.16
C ALA A 144 9.14 16.51 -3.68
N PRO A 145 10.29 16.70 -3.01
CA PRO A 145 10.69 18.04 -2.60
C PRO A 145 10.73 18.94 -3.83
N GLN A 146 10.00 20.05 -3.75
CA GLN A 146 9.99 21.02 -4.84
C GLN A 146 11.31 21.75 -4.81
N GLY A 147 11.95 21.64 -5.85
CA GLY A 147 13.22 22.30 -5.89
C GLY A 147 13.29 23.24 -4.77
N SER A 148 12.87 23.13 -4.49
CA SER A 148 12.98 23.66 -3.88
C SER A 148 13.37 23.80 -3.44
N GLY A 149 13.08 23.70 -3.53
CA GLY A 149 13.32 24.00 -3.34
C GLY A 149 13.82 24.36 -3.86
N LEU A 150 13.57 24.14 -4.56
CA LEU A 150 13.92 24.43 -5.24
C LEU A 150 13.96 25.34 -5.42
N LYS A 151 13.74 25.58 -5.10
CA LYS A 151 13.78 26.40 -5.33
C LYS A 151 14.45 26.86 -5.43
#